data_d0dcafbf1055ad89766a99d44a31adf2
#
_entry.id   d0dcafbf1055ad89766a99d44a31adf2
#
_cell.length_a   1.000
_cell.length_b   1.000
_cell.length_c   1.000
_cell.angle_alpha   90.00
_cell.angle_beta   90.00
_cell.angle_gamma   90.00
#
_symmetry.space_group_name_H-M   'P 1'
#
loop_
_entity.id
_entity.type
_entity.pdbx_description
1 polymer ?
#
loop_
_entity_poly.entity_id
_entity_poly.type
_entity_poly.pdbx_seq_one_letter_code
_entity_poly.pdbx_strand_id
1 'polypeptide(L)'
;MAYSEKVIDHYSDPRNVGSLDKNDENTGTGLVGAPECGDVMKLQIQVNPDTNEIVDAKFKTFGCGSAIASSSLATEWVKGKSIDEAMSIKNTEIVEELSLPPVKIHCSVLAEDAIKAAISDYRKRKEG
;
A
#
# COMPACT_ATOMS: atom_id res chain seq x y z
N MET A 1 -18.90 15.57 -3.11
CA MET A 1 -18.54 14.88 -1.88
C MET A 1 -17.20 15.41 -1.36
N ALA A 2 -17.17 15.76 -0.10
CA ALA A 2 -15.95 16.31 0.49
C ALA A 2 -15.07 15.20 1.06
N TYR A 3 -13.79 15.21 0.71
CA TYR A 3 -12.80 14.35 1.34
C TYR A 3 -12.29 15.01 2.62
N SER A 4 -11.80 14.18 3.55
CA SER A 4 -11.16 14.69 4.77
C SER A 4 -9.86 15.41 4.42
N GLU A 5 -9.35 16.20 5.36
CA GLU A 5 -8.08 16.89 5.20
C GLU A 5 -6.94 15.91 4.95
N LYS A 6 -6.97 14.74 5.60
CA LYS A 6 -5.94 13.71 5.41
C LYS A 6 -5.95 13.11 4.02
N VAL A 7 -7.14 12.88 3.45
CA VAL A 7 -7.24 12.41 2.06
C VAL A 7 -6.66 13.46 1.12
N ILE A 8 -7.03 14.72 1.31
CA ILE A 8 -6.55 15.81 0.48
C ILE A 8 -5.03 15.95 0.60
N ASP A 9 -4.48 15.86 1.82
CA ASP A 9 -3.06 15.93 2.07
C ASP A 9 -2.30 14.82 1.33
N HIS A 10 -2.73 13.57 1.49
CA HIS A 10 -2.09 12.44 0.83
C HIS A 10 -2.27 12.46 -0.69
N TYR A 11 -3.38 12.99 -1.18
CA TYR A 11 -3.62 13.13 -2.61
C TYR A 11 -2.76 14.23 -3.22
N SER A 12 -2.67 15.39 -2.55
CA SER A 12 -1.95 16.56 -3.05
C SER A 12 -0.43 16.39 -2.93
N ASP A 13 0.03 15.67 -1.91
CA ASP A 13 1.44 15.44 -1.63
C ASP A 13 1.65 13.99 -1.23
N PRO A 14 1.46 13.05 -2.18
CA PRO A 14 1.59 11.62 -1.85
C PRO A 14 3.01 11.28 -1.41
N ARG A 15 3.09 10.42 -0.38
CA ARG A 15 4.37 9.96 0.16
C ARG A 15 4.78 8.68 -0.56
N ASN A 16 6.09 8.53 -0.77
CA ASN A 16 6.65 7.28 -1.27
C ASN A 16 6.13 6.87 -2.67
N VAL A 17 5.84 7.84 -3.51
CA VAL A 17 5.48 7.56 -4.91
C VAL A 17 6.74 7.14 -5.68
N GLY A 18 6.63 6.08 -6.44
CA GLY A 18 7.74 5.62 -7.27
C GLY A 18 7.78 4.11 -7.41
N SER A 19 8.96 3.60 -7.71
CA SER A 19 9.17 2.16 -7.88
C SER A 19 10.49 1.76 -7.25
N LEU A 20 10.50 0.52 -6.75
CA LEU A 20 11.72 -0.15 -6.30
C LEU A 20 12.17 -1.10 -7.41
N ASP A 21 13.40 -1.60 -7.32
CA ASP A 21 13.93 -2.56 -8.28
C ASP A 21 13.21 -3.91 -8.08
N LYS A 22 12.35 -4.26 -9.03
CA LYS A 22 11.59 -5.50 -8.97
C LYS A 22 12.44 -6.76 -9.10
N ASN A 23 13.67 -6.61 -9.56
CA ASN A 23 14.60 -7.72 -9.69
C ASN A 23 15.42 -7.96 -8.41
N ASP A 24 15.35 -7.07 -7.45
CA ASP A 24 15.98 -7.24 -6.15
C ASP A 24 15.26 -8.34 -5.38
N GLU A 25 15.99 -9.33 -4.91
CA GLU A 25 15.39 -10.45 -4.15
C GLU A 25 14.76 -10.01 -2.84
N ASN A 26 15.13 -8.84 -2.34
CA ASN A 26 14.57 -8.28 -1.10
C ASN A 26 13.36 -7.38 -1.35
N THR A 27 12.91 -7.26 -2.60
CA THR A 27 11.76 -6.45 -2.98
C THR A 27 10.55 -7.34 -3.24
N GLY A 28 9.45 -7.05 -2.58
CA GLY A 28 8.16 -7.67 -2.87
C GLY A 28 7.26 -6.70 -3.62
N THR A 29 6.55 -7.20 -4.62
CA THR A 29 5.64 -6.38 -5.44
C THR A 29 4.22 -6.93 -5.35
N GLY A 30 3.28 -6.06 -4.97
CA GLY A 30 1.85 -6.37 -4.99
C GLY A 30 1.17 -5.51 -6.04
N LEU A 31 0.44 -6.15 -6.94
CA LEU A 31 -0.34 -5.45 -7.95
C LEU A 31 -1.79 -5.91 -7.82
N VAL A 32 -2.66 -4.99 -7.48
CA VAL A 32 -4.08 -5.27 -7.32
C VAL A 32 -4.89 -4.25 -8.10
N GLY A 33 -6.11 -4.61 -8.46
CA GLY A 33 -6.94 -3.72 -9.22
C GLY A 33 -8.41 -4.05 -9.13
N ALA A 34 -9.23 -3.03 -9.35
CA ALA A 34 -10.66 -3.15 -9.48
C ALA A 34 -11.05 -2.53 -10.83
N PRO A 35 -10.97 -3.29 -11.92
CA PRO A 35 -11.22 -2.75 -13.26
C PRO A 35 -12.57 -2.06 -13.40
N GLU A 36 -13.57 -2.52 -12.68
CA GLU A 36 -14.91 -1.93 -12.69
C GLU A 36 -14.91 -0.50 -12.17
N CYS A 37 -13.97 -0.19 -11.28
CA CYS A 37 -13.84 1.16 -10.71
C CYS A 37 -12.71 1.96 -11.36
N GLY A 38 -11.94 1.33 -12.24
CA GLY A 38 -10.79 1.98 -12.88
C GLY A 38 -9.59 2.17 -11.98
N ASP A 39 -9.57 1.55 -10.80
CA ASP A 39 -8.47 1.69 -9.86
C ASP A 39 -7.49 0.54 -10.01
N VAL A 40 -6.20 0.86 -10.13
CA VAL A 40 -5.11 -0.11 -10.14
C VAL A 40 -4.04 0.38 -9.17
N MET A 41 -3.62 -0.49 -8.28
CA MET A 41 -2.67 -0.13 -7.23
C MET A 41 -1.48 -1.09 -7.27
N LYS A 42 -0.28 -0.53 -7.39
CA LYS A 42 0.97 -1.27 -7.30
C LYS A 42 1.71 -0.80 -6.06
N LEU A 43 2.04 -1.74 -5.19
CA LEU A 43 2.78 -1.45 -3.96
C LEU A 43 4.04 -2.32 -3.95
N GLN A 44 5.18 -1.72 -3.66
CA GLN A 44 6.44 -2.44 -3.52
C GLN A 44 7.02 -2.18 -2.14
N ILE A 45 7.57 -3.22 -1.54
CA ILE A 45 8.26 -3.13 -0.27
C ILE A 45 9.68 -3.67 -0.43
N GLN A 46 10.61 -3.10 0.32
CA GLN A 46 11.97 -3.62 0.44
C GLN A 46 12.16 -4.07 1.87
N VAL A 47 12.60 -5.30 2.06
CA VAL A 47 12.69 -5.93 3.38
C VAL A 47 14.15 -6.23 3.72
N ASN A 48 14.54 -5.95 4.96
CA ASN A 48 15.83 -6.38 5.47
C ASN A 48 15.74 -7.88 5.78
N PRO A 49 16.49 -8.74 5.07
CA PRO A 49 16.35 -10.19 5.24
C PRO A 49 16.80 -10.68 6.61
N ASP A 50 17.62 -9.92 7.31
CA ASP A 50 18.12 -10.32 8.63
C ASP A 50 17.09 -10.07 9.72
N THR A 51 16.29 -9.02 9.61
CA THR A 51 15.33 -8.62 10.63
C THR A 51 13.88 -8.77 10.21
N ASN A 52 13.63 -9.01 8.92
CA ASN A 52 12.28 -9.02 8.32
C ASN A 52 11.56 -7.67 8.48
N GLU A 53 12.32 -6.61 8.65
CA GLU A 53 11.76 -5.26 8.76
C GLU A 53 11.64 -4.64 7.38
N ILE A 54 10.51 -3.97 7.12
CA ILE A 54 10.30 -3.23 5.87
C ILE A 54 11.06 -1.91 5.97
N VAL A 55 12.12 -1.78 5.19
CA VAL A 55 13.01 -0.61 5.26
C VAL A 55 12.61 0.46 4.25
N ASP A 56 11.85 0.12 3.22
CA ASP A 56 11.35 1.08 2.25
C ASP A 56 10.06 0.56 1.63
N ALA A 57 9.25 1.47 1.13
CA ALA A 57 8.00 1.14 0.43
C ALA A 57 7.72 2.22 -0.59
N LYS A 58 7.27 1.81 -1.77
CA LYS A 58 6.91 2.73 -2.86
C LYS A 58 5.61 2.26 -3.49
N PHE A 59 4.88 3.19 -4.09
CA PHE A 59 3.66 2.82 -4.78
C PHE A 59 3.47 3.62 -6.07
N LYS A 60 2.70 3.04 -6.97
CA LYS A 60 2.12 3.72 -8.12
C LYS A 60 0.66 3.30 -8.22
N THR A 61 -0.23 4.26 -8.25
CA THR A 61 -1.66 4.01 -8.26
C THR A 61 -2.32 4.83 -9.37
N PHE A 62 -3.16 4.17 -10.15
CA PHE A 62 -4.02 4.82 -11.12
C PHE A 62 -5.46 4.69 -10.61
N GLY A 63 -6.13 5.82 -10.39
CA GLY A 63 -7.48 5.79 -9.87
C GLY A 63 -7.87 7.11 -9.23
N CYS A 64 -8.86 7.06 -8.35
CA CYS A 64 -9.37 8.25 -7.68
C CYS A 64 -8.43 8.74 -6.57
N GLY A 65 -8.74 9.93 -6.05
CA GLY A 65 -7.95 10.51 -4.96
C GLY A 65 -7.89 9.64 -3.72
N SER A 66 -8.99 8.92 -3.41
CA SER A 66 -9.01 8.00 -2.26
C SER A 66 -8.07 6.81 -2.46
N ALA A 67 -7.94 6.31 -3.68
CA ALA A 67 -7.01 5.22 -3.98
C ALA A 67 -5.56 5.67 -3.78
N ILE A 68 -5.23 6.86 -4.27
CA ILE A 68 -3.90 7.44 -4.10
C ILE A 68 -3.61 7.69 -2.62
N ALA A 69 -4.57 8.28 -1.89
CA ALA A 69 -4.41 8.56 -0.47
C ALA A 69 -4.23 7.27 0.34
N SER A 70 -5.03 6.25 0.04
CA SER A 70 -4.92 4.95 0.73
C SER A 70 -3.57 4.31 0.49
N SER A 71 -3.05 4.36 -0.75
CA SER A 71 -1.73 3.85 -1.08
C SER A 71 -0.62 4.60 -0.35
N SER A 72 -0.71 5.93 -0.35
CA SER A 72 0.27 6.79 0.32
C SER A 72 0.33 6.47 1.81
N LEU A 73 -0.82 6.41 2.47
CA LEU A 73 -0.89 6.09 3.90
C LEU A 73 -0.35 4.68 4.17
N ALA A 74 -0.73 3.70 3.34
CA ALA A 74 -0.27 2.33 3.49
C ALA A 74 1.26 2.25 3.45
N THR A 75 1.91 2.97 2.53
CA THR A 75 3.37 2.98 2.45
C THR A 75 4.00 3.59 3.70
N GLU A 76 3.41 4.64 4.25
CA GLU A 76 3.92 5.22 5.49
C GLU A 76 3.82 4.24 6.65
N TRP A 77 2.70 3.52 6.73
CA TRP A 77 2.44 2.63 7.85
C TRP A 77 3.31 1.37 7.83
N VAL A 78 3.65 0.85 6.66
CA VAL A 78 4.45 -0.37 6.58
C VAL A 78 5.95 -0.11 6.78
N LYS A 79 6.42 1.08 6.50
CA LYS A 79 7.84 1.40 6.67
C LYS A 79 8.20 1.35 8.16
N GLY A 80 9.25 0.62 8.48
CA GLY A 80 9.69 0.45 9.86
C GLY A 80 8.99 -0.67 10.62
N LYS A 81 8.01 -1.34 10.00
CA LYS A 81 7.34 -2.48 10.62
C LYS A 81 7.91 -3.78 10.07
N SER A 82 7.81 -4.86 10.86
CA SER A 82 8.12 -6.18 10.35
C SER A 82 7.03 -6.62 9.36
N ILE A 83 7.34 -7.61 8.52
CA ILE A 83 6.35 -8.12 7.56
C ILE A 83 5.14 -8.71 8.29
N ASP A 84 5.33 -9.30 9.46
CA ASP A 84 4.20 -9.83 10.24
C ASP A 84 3.31 -8.72 10.77
N GLU A 85 3.89 -7.62 11.24
CA GLU A 85 3.13 -6.45 11.69
C GLU A 85 2.36 -5.82 10.53
N ALA A 86 3.01 -5.73 9.36
CA ALA A 86 2.36 -5.17 8.17
C ALA A 86 1.17 -6.03 7.72
N MET A 87 1.26 -7.35 7.87
CA MET A 87 0.14 -8.25 7.55
C MET A 87 -1.06 -8.06 8.46
N SER A 88 -0.86 -7.46 9.62
CA SER A 88 -1.94 -7.18 10.57
C SER A 88 -2.71 -5.90 10.29
N ILE A 89 -2.21 -5.08 9.37
CA ILE A 89 -2.90 -3.84 9.00
C ILE A 89 -4.21 -4.18 8.28
N LYS A 90 -5.30 -3.60 8.75
CA LYS A 90 -6.62 -3.85 8.20
C LYS A 90 -7.16 -2.61 7.49
N ASN A 91 -7.99 -2.83 6.48
CA ASN A 91 -8.59 -1.73 5.72
C ASN A 91 -9.42 -0.81 6.63
N THR A 92 -10.00 -1.33 7.70
CA THR A 92 -10.78 -0.52 8.62
C THR A 92 -9.92 0.56 9.29
N GLU A 93 -8.65 0.27 9.56
CA GLU A 93 -7.73 1.25 10.12
C GLU A 93 -7.45 2.38 9.13
N ILE A 94 -7.33 2.05 7.86
CA ILE A 94 -7.15 3.04 6.79
C ILE A 94 -8.40 3.92 6.66
N VAL A 95 -9.57 3.30 6.69
CA VAL A 95 -10.85 4.02 6.62
C VAL A 95 -10.96 5.03 7.77
N GLU A 96 -10.63 4.61 8.98
CA GLU A 96 -10.70 5.49 10.15
C GLU A 96 -9.70 6.65 10.05
N GLU A 97 -8.46 6.35 9.68
CA GLU A 97 -7.42 7.38 9.61
C GLU A 97 -7.74 8.43 8.55
N LEU A 98 -8.21 8.01 7.38
CA LEU A 98 -8.53 8.91 6.28
C LEU A 98 -9.97 9.44 6.33
N SER A 99 -10.81 8.92 7.22
CA SER A 99 -12.23 9.25 7.28
C SER A 99 -12.89 9.07 5.91
N LEU A 100 -12.66 7.90 5.28
CA LEU A 100 -13.17 7.65 3.93
C LEU A 100 -14.69 7.57 3.90
N PRO A 101 -15.32 8.17 2.86
CA PRO A 101 -16.76 7.99 2.68
C PRO A 101 -17.09 6.53 2.35
N PRO A 102 -18.31 6.06 2.68
CA PRO A 102 -18.68 4.66 2.44
C PRO A 102 -18.48 4.19 1.01
N VAL A 103 -18.68 5.06 0.02
CA VAL A 103 -18.52 4.71 -1.39
C VAL A 103 -17.05 4.52 -1.79
N LYS A 104 -16.11 4.88 -0.92
CA LYS A 104 -14.68 4.79 -1.20
C LYS A 104 -13.95 3.76 -0.34
N ILE A 105 -14.68 2.98 0.45
CA ILE A 105 -14.08 1.96 1.30
C ILE A 105 -13.30 0.92 0.47
N HIS A 106 -13.73 0.66 -0.76
CA HIS A 106 -13.02 -0.29 -1.63
C HIS A 106 -11.54 0.10 -1.85
N CYS A 107 -11.22 1.39 -1.80
CA CYS A 107 -9.83 1.85 -1.94
C CYS A 107 -8.96 1.36 -0.79
N SER A 108 -9.51 1.35 0.43
CA SER A 108 -8.79 0.84 1.59
C SER A 108 -8.59 -0.68 1.52
N VAL A 109 -9.58 -1.39 0.97
CA VAL A 109 -9.47 -2.85 0.75
C VAL A 109 -8.36 -3.14 -0.25
N LEU A 110 -8.28 -2.36 -1.33
CA LEU A 110 -7.20 -2.50 -2.31
C LEU A 110 -5.83 -2.27 -1.66
N ALA A 111 -5.70 -1.26 -0.80
CA ALA A 111 -4.44 -0.98 -0.11
C ALA A 111 -4.04 -2.14 0.79
N GLU A 112 -4.98 -2.69 1.56
CA GLU A 112 -4.73 -3.87 2.38
C GLU A 112 -4.28 -5.05 1.52
N ASP A 113 -4.98 -5.32 0.44
CA ASP A 113 -4.65 -6.41 -0.48
C ASP A 113 -3.28 -6.21 -1.12
N ALA A 114 -2.94 -4.97 -1.47
CA ALA A 114 -1.64 -4.65 -2.06
C ALA A 114 -0.50 -4.93 -1.07
N ILE A 115 -0.67 -4.59 0.21
CA ILE A 115 0.30 -4.90 1.25
C ILE A 115 0.50 -6.40 1.34
N LYS A 116 -0.58 -7.16 1.43
CA LYS A 116 -0.53 -8.62 1.54
C LYS A 116 0.11 -9.26 0.31
N ALA A 117 -0.23 -8.76 -0.88
CA ALA A 117 0.34 -9.26 -2.12
C ALA A 117 1.84 -9.00 -2.21
N ALA A 118 2.29 -7.82 -1.78
CA ALA A 118 3.71 -7.48 -1.77
C ALA A 118 4.48 -8.38 -0.82
N ILE A 119 3.95 -8.64 0.38
CA ILE A 119 4.58 -9.52 1.35
C ILE A 119 4.62 -10.96 0.85
N SER A 120 3.54 -11.43 0.23
CA SER A 120 3.48 -12.77 -0.35
C SER A 120 4.52 -12.95 -1.47
N ASP A 121 4.68 -11.95 -2.32
CA ASP A 121 5.69 -11.98 -3.38
C ASP A 121 7.10 -12.06 -2.80
N TYR A 122 7.37 -11.26 -1.77
CA TYR A 122 8.66 -11.29 -1.07
C TYR A 122 8.95 -12.68 -0.50
N ARG A 123 7.96 -13.28 0.18
CA ARG A 123 8.11 -14.61 0.78
C ARG A 123 8.39 -15.69 -0.27
N LYS A 124 7.70 -15.62 -1.41
CA LYS A 124 7.93 -16.56 -2.51
C LYS A 124 9.34 -16.45 -3.06
N ARG A 125 9.87 -15.25 -3.18
CA ARG A 125 11.23 -15.02 -3.65
C ARG A 125 12.27 -15.62 -2.71
N LYS A 126 12.00 -15.57 -1.39
CA LYS A 126 12.91 -16.13 -0.38
C LYS A 126 12.85 -17.65 -0.32
N GLU A 127 11.70 -18.24 -0.62
CA GLU A 127 11.54 -19.70 -0.66
C GLU A 127 12.07 -20.31 -1.93
N GLY A 128 11.97 -19.57 -3.02
CA GLY A 128 12.38 -20.01 -4.33
C GLY A 128 13.77 -19.63 -4.67
#